data_02b41b3d27bb70f9a259763f2c535eb9
#
_entry.id   02b41b3d27bb70f9a259763f2c535eb9
#
_cell.length_a   1.000
_cell.length_b   1.000
_cell.length_c   1.000
_cell.angle_alpha   90.00
_cell.angle_beta   90.00
_cell.angle_gamma   90.00
#
_symmetry.space_group_name_H-M   'P 1'
#
loop_
_entity.id
_entity.type
_entity.pdbx_description
1 polymer ?
#
loop_
_entity_poly.entity_id
_entity_poly.type
_entity_poly.pdbx_seq_one_letter_code
_entity_poly.pdbx_strand_id
1 'polypeptide(L)'
;MEDIKKQLDAEIFLGILHNYLRQTGDGHPLTMESNLYELGLDSMAAVNLLLELEETYSVIFPDALLNESTFETPLALKSAIVSLI
;
A
#
# COMPACT_ATOMS: atom_id res chain seq x y z
N MET A 1 7.53 9.93 -16.67
CA MET A 1 8.21 8.62 -16.67
C MET A 1 9.10 8.45 -15.49
N GLU A 2 10.05 9.32 -15.33
CA GLU A 2 10.91 9.26 -14.15
C GLU A 2 10.12 9.49 -12.87
N ASP A 3 9.09 10.32 -12.95
CA ASP A 3 8.26 10.62 -11.80
C ASP A 3 7.56 9.38 -11.25
N ILE A 4 7.17 8.46 -12.13
CA ILE A 4 6.51 7.23 -11.71
C ILE A 4 7.47 6.39 -10.87
N LYS A 5 8.72 6.30 -11.28
CA LYS A 5 9.72 5.56 -10.52
C LYS A 5 9.97 6.18 -9.16
N LYS A 6 9.96 7.50 -9.09
CA LYS A 6 10.10 8.20 -7.81
C LYS A 6 8.90 7.94 -6.92
N GLN A 7 7.70 7.90 -7.50
CA GLN A 7 6.48 7.63 -6.76
C GLN A 7 6.46 6.22 -6.20
N LEU A 8 7.20 5.29 -6.82
CA LEU A 8 7.32 3.93 -6.33
C LEU A 8 8.49 3.75 -5.38
N ASP A 9 9.14 4.84 -5.01
CA ASP A 9 10.19 4.80 -4.00
C ASP A 9 9.61 4.22 -2.71
N ALA A 10 10.35 3.30 -2.09
CA ALA A 10 9.85 2.60 -0.91
C ALA A 10 9.52 3.55 0.24
N GLU A 11 10.30 4.62 0.42
CA GLU A 11 10.01 5.59 1.47
C GLU A 11 8.68 6.30 1.27
N ILE A 12 8.42 6.74 0.06
CA ILE A 12 7.17 7.43 -0.25
C ILE A 12 6.00 6.48 -0.12
N PHE A 13 6.14 5.29 -0.67
CA PHE A 13 5.11 4.27 -0.64
C PHE A 13 4.77 3.86 0.81
N LEU A 14 5.79 3.57 1.62
CA LEU A 14 5.57 3.19 3.01
C LEU A 14 5.00 4.35 3.81
N GLY A 15 5.38 5.58 3.47
CA GLY A 15 4.81 6.75 4.12
C GLY A 15 3.31 6.87 3.90
N ILE A 16 2.85 6.55 2.71
CA ILE A 16 1.41 6.54 2.42
C ILE A 16 0.73 5.47 3.26
N LEU A 17 1.27 4.25 3.26
CA LEU A 17 0.69 3.15 4.02
C LEU A 17 0.62 3.45 5.51
N HIS A 18 1.64 4.10 6.04
CA HIS A 18 1.72 4.43 7.45
C HIS A 18 0.51 5.23 7.92
N ASN A 19 -0.04 6.08 7.06
CA ASN A 19 -1.18 6.92 7.40
C ASN A 19 -2.46 6.12 7.66
N TYR A 20 -2.50 4.87 7.23
CA TYR A 20 -3.69 4.03 7.35
C TYR A 20 -3.55 2.92 8.36
N LEU A 21 -2.44 2.90 9.09
CA LEU A 21 -2.16 1.85 10.06
C LEU A 21 -2.25 2.41 11.46
N ARG A 22 -2.77 1.62 12.40
CA ARG A 22 -2.97 2.07 13.77
C ARG A 22 -1.81 1.72 14.69
N GLN A 23 -1.05 0.70 14.36
CA GLN A 23 -0.03 0.16 15.26
C GLN A 23 1.37 0.29 14.70
N THR A 24 1.63 1.38 14.01
CA THR A 24 2.98 1.68 13.54
C THR A 24 3.62 2.65 14.51
N GLY A 25 4.04 2.14 15.60
CA GLY A 25 4.69 2.99 16.60
C GLY A 25 5.99 2.37 17.03
N ASP A 26 6.35 2.66 18.24
CA ASP A 26 7.59 2.21 18.82
C ASP A 26 7.70 0.69 18.77
N GLY A 27 8.82 0.20 18.25
CA GLY A 27 9.10 -1.22 18.22
C GLY A 27 8.49 -1.99 17.06
N HIS A 28 7.74 -1.30 16.19
CA HIS A 28 7.10 -1.95 15.05
C HIS A 28 7.35 -1.16 13.77
N PRO A 29 8.59 -1.14 13.29
CA PRO A 29 8.89 -0.40 12.05
C PRO A 29 8.18 -1.05 10.88
N LEU A 30 7.63 -0.21 10.00
CA LEU A 30 6.97 -0.69 8.80
C LEU A 30 8.01 -1.07 7.76
N THR A 31 7.95 -2.31 7.29
CA THR A 31 8.83 -2.80 6.25
C THR A 31 7.99 -3.35 5.10
N MET A 32 8.63 -3.67 3.99
CA MET A 32 7.92 -4.22 2.84
C MET A 32 7.30 -5.58 3.13
N GLU A 33 7.73 -6.26 4.19
CA GLU A 33 7.22 -7.58 4.54
C GLU A 33 6.29 -7.56 5.75
N SER A 34 5.96 -6.38 6.27
CA SER A 34 5.05 -6.27 7.42
C SER A 34 3.65 -6.72 7.03
N ASN A 35 2.96 -7.40 7.95
CA ASN A 35 1.58 -7.77 7.73
C ASN A 35 0.70 -6.57 8.08
N LEU A 36 0.06 -5.98 7.07
CA LEU A 36 -0.71 -4.76 7.25
C LEU A 36 -1.94 -4.96 8.14
N TYR A 37 -2.55 -6.12 8.09
CA TYR A 37 -3.72 -6.39 8.92
C TYR A 37 -3.34 -6.45 10.39
N GLU A 38 -2.16 -6.98 10.69
CA GLU A 38 -1.67 -7.03 12.07
C GLU A 38 -1.33 -5.63 12.57
N LEU A 39 -1.03 -4.71 11.67
CA LEU A 39 -0.71 -3.34 12.04
C LEU A 39 -1.94 -2.45 12.10
N GLY A 40 -3.12 -3.04 11.93
CA GLY A 40 -4.36 -2.29 12.11
C GLY A 40 -5.08 -1.88 10.83
N LEU A 41 -4.69 -2.42 9.68
CA LEU A 41 -5.42 -2.15 8.46
C LEU A 41 -6.75 -2.91 8.48
N ASP A 42 -7.85 -2.17 8.57
CA ASP A 42 -9.18 -2.77 8.51
C ASP A 42 -9.83 -2.49 7.15
N SER A 43 -11.07 -2.98 6.97
CA SER A 43 -11.75 -2.85 5.69
C SER A 43 -11.89 -1.41 5.23
N MET A 44 -12.26 -0.51 6.15
CA MET A 44 -12.43 0.89 5.79
C MET A 44 -11.11 1.55 5.44
N ALA A 45 -10.09 1.27 6.24
CA ALA A 45 -8.76 1.82 5.96
C ALA A 45 -8.22 1.29 4.63
N ALA A 46 -8.49 0.02 4.33
CA ALA A 46 -8.05 -0.56 3.07
C ALA A 46 -8.70 0.13 1.87
N VAL A 47 -10.00 0.44 1.96
CA VAL A 47 -10.68 1.14 0.88
C VAL A 47 -10.11 2.53 0.69
N ASN A 48 -9.90 3.26 1.78
CA ASN A 48 -9.33 4.60 1.68
C ASN A 48 -7.90 4.58 1.15
N LEU A 49 -7.12 3.60 1.58
CA LEU A 49 -5.76 3.41 1.09
C LEU A 49 -5.77 3.12 -0.41
N LEU A 50 -6.67 2.24 -0.84
CA LEU A 50 -6.82 1.90 -2.26
C LEU A 50 -7.07 3.16 -3.08
N LEU A 51 -8.00 4.01 -2.64
CA LEU A 51 -8.33 5.22 -3.38
C LEU A 51 -7.13 6.16 -3.47
N GLU A 52 -6.38 6.29 -2.39
CA GLU A 52 -5.20 7.15 -2.41
C GLU A 52 -4.12 6.60 -3.34
N LEU A 53 -3.91 5.29 -3.32
CA LEU A 53 -2.91 4.67 -4.19
C LEU A 53 -3.31 4.81 -5.66
N GLU A 54 -4.59 4.64 -5.97
CA GLU A 54 -5.06 4.82 -7.34
C GLU A 54 -4.82 6.22 -7.83
N GLU A 55 -5.07 7.20 -6.97
CA GLU A 55 -4.88 8.60 -7.33
C GLU A 55 -3.39 8.95 -7.43
N THR A 56 -2.61 8.51 -6.45
CA THR A 56 -1.18 8.84 -6.39
C THR A 56 -0.42 8.26 -7.57
N TYR A 57 -0.72 7.04 -7.95
CA TYR A 57 0.02 6.34 -9.00
C TYR A 57 -0.71 6.30 -10.33
N SER A 58 -1.87 6.94 -10.39
CA SER A 58 -2.69 7.00 -11.62
C SER A 58 -3.00 5.63 -12.19
N VAL A 59 -3.42 4.72 -11.31
CA VAL A 59 -3.80 3.37 -11.69
C VAL A 59 -5.20 3.06 -11.19
N ILE A 60 -5.82 2.04 -11.76
CA ILE A 60 -7.11 1.54 -11.32
C ILE A 60 -6.95 0.05 -11.03
N PHE A 61 -7.23 -0.33 -9.78
CA PHE A 61 -7.13 -1.74 -9.38
C PHE A 61 -8.33 -2.50 -9.93
N PRO A 62 -8.09 -3.53 -10.75
CA PRO A 62 -9.20 -4.39 -11.20
C PRO A 62 -9.70 -5.26 -10.06
N ASP A 63 -10.93 -5.75 -10.19
CA ASP A 63 -11.55 -6.60 -9.18
C ASP A 63 -10.67 -7.78 -8.78
N ALA A 64 -9.94 -8.34 -9.73
CA ALA A 64 -9.07 -9.47 -9.46
C ALA A 64 -7.99 -9.17 -8.41
N LEU A 65 -7.63 -7.91 -8.25
CA LEU A 65 -6.63 -7.51 -7.27
C LEU A 65 -7.23 -7.01 -5.96
N LEU A 66 -8.55 -6.95 -5.87
CA LEU A 66 -9.23 -6.46 -4.66
C LEU A 66 -9.50 -7.63 -3.72
N ASN A 67 -8.44 -8.14 -3.10
CA ASN A 67 -8.53 -9.28 -2.19
C ASN A 67 -7.52 -9.12 -1.05
N GLU A 68 -7.64 -9.98 -0.06
CA GLU A 68 -6.79 -9.90 1.14
C GLU A 68 -5.31 -10.08 0.82
N SER A 69 -5.00 -10.95 -0.13
CA SER A 69 -3.60 -11.21 -0.47
C SER A 69 -2.90 -9.96 -0.99
N THR A 70 -3.61 -9.16 -1.78
CA THR A 70 -3.05 -7.94 -2.35
C THR A 70 -2.71 -6.93 -1.26
N PHE A 71 -3.53 -6.86 -0.22
CA PHE A 71 -3.36 -5.88 0.87
C PHE A 71 -2.64 -6.45 2.08
N GLU A 72 -2.11 -7.65 1.99
CA GLU A 72 -1.48 -8.30 3.13
C GLU A 72 -0.15 -7.67 3.51
N THR A 73 0.66 -7.32 2.52
CA THR A 73 1.95 -6.70 2.78
C THR A 73 2.19 -5.53 1.82
N PRO A 74 3.07 -4.59 2.20
CA PRO A 74 3.45 -3.52 1.28
C PRO A 74 4.04 -4.07 -0.01
N LEU A 75 4.80 -5.16 0.07
CA LEU A 75 5.39 -5.76 -1.13
C LEU A 75 4.31 -6.23 -2.11
N ALA A 76 3.25 -6.88 -1.59
CA ALA A 76 2.16 -7.35 -2.43
C ALA A 76 1.44 -6.18 -3.10
N LEU A 77 1.19 -5.11 -2.35
CA LEU A 77 0.57 -3.91 -2.90
C LEU A 77 1.45 -3.26 -3.96
N LYS A 78 2.73 -3.14 -3.68
CA LYS A 78 3.66 -2.55 -4.64
C LYS A 78 3.71 -3.37 -5.92
N SER A 79 3.74 -4.70 -5.79
CA SER A 79 3.74 -5.58 -6.96
C SER A 79 2.49 -5.39 -7.80
N ALA A 80 1.34 -5.23 -7.15
CA ALA A 80 0.09 -4.99 -7.84
C ALA A 80 0.15 -3.67 -8.61
N ILE A 81 0.64 -2.60 -7.98
CA ILE A 81 0.76 -1.30 -8.63
C ILE A 81 1.69 -1.39 -9.83
N VAL A 82 2.83 -2.03 -9.67
CA VAL A 82 3.80 -2.18 -10.76
C VAL A 82 3.17 -2.90 -11.95
N SER A 83 2.33 -3.88 -11.70
CA SER A 83 1.68 -4.60 -12.78
C SER A 83 0.65 -3.75 -13.53
N LEU A 84 0.21 -2.65 -12.94
CA LEU A 84 -0.80 -1.78 -13.52
C LEU A 84 -0.23 -0.55 -14.23
N ILE A 85 1.05 -0.29 -14.05
CA ILE A 85 1.70 0.89 -14.66
C ILE A 85 2.14 0.65 -16.09
#